data_f962c65d280fbb964448137ad4f42f20
#
_entry.id   f962c65d280fbb964448137ad4f42f20
#
_cell.length_a   1.000
_cell.length_b   1.000
_cell.length_c   1.000
_cell.angle_alpha   90.00
_cell.angle_beta   90.00
_cell.angle_gamma   90.00
#
_symmetry.space_group_name_H-M   'P 1'
#
loop_
_entity.id
_entity.type
_entity.pdbx_description
1 polymer ?
#
loop_
_entity_poly.entity_id
_entity_poly.type
_entity_poly.pdbx_seq_one_letter_code
_entity_poly.pdbx_strand_id
1 'polypeptide(L)'
;MATSTPTLPPFVGSWKLYFHDPSNPNWQEKDYILLATLTSWADYWTWMNAISDAQFEQGGLFLMKDGFQPRYEHFTNKRGGAYQIQISQLEDEYRKTFDYYAIAMILGASTIDSNNKIIGHTITLKRKFYILKVWNVDAASYNKITDIHNFVKPTTSILYAPHIGRNYS
;
A
#
# COMPACT_ATOMS: atom_id res chain seq x y z
N MET A 1 -25.76 32.67 6.62
CA MET A 1 -24.74 31.72 7.13
C MET A 1 -23.98 31.20 5.93
N ALA A 2 -22.70 31.56 5.80
CA ALA A 2 -21.86 31.02 4.73
C ALA A 2 -21.56 29.56 5.05
N THR A 3 -22.06 28.63 4.24
CA THR A 3 -21.68 27.22 4.29
C THR A 3 -20.26 27.13 3.74
N SER A 4 -19.27 26.96 4.61
CA SER A 4 -17.91 26.64 4.17
C SER A 4 -17.94 25.33 3.41
N THR A 5 -17.62 25.38 2.14
CA THR A 5 -17.39 24.15 1.35
C THR A 5 -16.27 23.35 2.04
N PRO A 6 -16.50 22.07 2.39
CA PRO A 6 -15.45 21.29 3.01
C PRO A 6 -14.27 21.19 2.02
N THR A 7 -13.13 21.75 2.41
CA THR A 7 -11.90 21.63 1.64
C THR A 7 -11.29 20.27 1.91
N LEU A 8 -10.97 19.51 0.85
CA LEU A 8 -10.20 18.28 0.99
C LEU A 8 -8.83 18.59 1.61
N PRO A 9 -8.32 17.69 2.47
CA PRO A 9 -6.97 17.82 3.00
C PRO A 9 -5.95 17.83 1.84
N PRO A 10 -4.80 18.50 1.99
CA PRO A 10 -3.82 18.59 0.92
C PRO A 10 -3.28 17.20 0.55
N PHE A 11 -3.12 16.96 -0.74
CA PHE A 11 -2.41 15.79 -1.24
C PHE A 11 -0.92 15.98 -1.00
N VAL A 12 -0.27 15.06 -0.28
CA VAL A 12 1.12 15.24 0.16
C VAL A 12 2.05 14.36 -0.67
N GLY A 13 2.98 15.01 -1.36
CA GLY A 13 4.02 14.35 -2.12
C GLY A 13 3.60 13.89 -3.52
N SER A 14 4.42 13.05 -4.12
CA SER A 14 4.20 12.38 -5.40
C SER A 14 4.23 10.86 -5.19
N TRP A 15 3.29 10.18 -5.80
CA TRP A 15 3.09 8.75 -5.66
C TRP A 15 3.02 8.08 -7.02
N LYS A 16 3.51 6.85 -7.11
CA LYS A 16 3.50 6.05 -8.33
C LYS A 16 2.65 4.82 -8.15
N LEU A 17 1.70 4.65 -9.06
CA LEU A 17 0.85 3.47 -9.14
C LEU A 17 1.46 2.49 -10.15
N TYR A 18 1.81 1.30 -9.66
CA TYR A 18 2.36 0.22 -10.49
C TYR A 18 1.40 -0.97 -10.53
N PHE A 19 1.51 -1.70 -11.61
CA PHE A 19 0.87 -3.00 -11.77
C PHE A 19 1.94 -4.06 -12.05
N HIS A 20 1.79 -5.21 -11.42
CA HIS A 20 2.51 -6.42 -11.74
C HIS A 20 1.51 -7.52 -12.04
N ASP A 21 1.66 -8.19 -13.20
CA ASP A 21 0.79 -9.30 -13.57
C ASP A 21 1.01 -10.49 -12.61
N PRO A 22 0.00 -10.89 -11.83
CA PRO A 22 0.14 -12.00 -10.88
C PRO A 22 0.47 -13.36 -11.53
N SER A 23 0.20 -13.50 -12.83
CA SER A 23 0.56 -14.69 -13.60
C SER A 23 2.01 -14.73 -14.05
N ASN A 24 2.71 -13.57 -14.04
CA ASN A 24 4.12 -13.49 -14.35
C ASN A 24 4.97 -13.96 -13.16
N PRO A 25 5.75 -15.06 -13.30
CA PRO A 25 6.59 -15.55 -12.20
C PRO A 25 7.83 -14.69 -11.96
N ASN A 26 8.15 -13.77 -12.87
CA ASN A 26 9.31 -12.89 -12.75
C ASN A 26 8.96 -11.64 -11.95
N TRP A 27 9.90 -11.19 -11.12
CA TRP A 27 9.77 -10.04 -10.24
C TRP A 27 10.94 -9.07 -10.42
N GLN A 28 11.33 -8.86 -11.68
CA GLN A 28 12.37 -7.89 -12.03
C GLN A 28 11.75 -6.49 -12.22
N GLU A 29 12.58 -5.46 -12.21
CA GLU A 29 12.11 -4.08 -12.34
C GLU A 29 11.23 -3.86 -13.58
N LYS A 30 11.59 -4.46 -14.70
CA LYS A 30 10.85 -4.39 -15.98
C LYS A 30 9.46 -5.04 -15.95
N ASP A 31 9.19 -5.89 -14.97
CA ASP A 31 7.93 -6.62 -14.84
C ASP A 31 6.86 -5.80 -14.09
N TYR A 32 7.25 -4.66 -13.53
CA TYR A 32 6.35 -3.69 -12.91
C TYR A 32 6.01 -2.57 -13.89
N ILE A 33 4.75 -2.48 -14.26
CA ILE A 33 4.27 -1.48 -15.21
C ILE A 33 3.86 -0.23 -14.43
N LEU A 34 4.48 0.91 -14.72
CA LEU A 34 4.06 2.20 -14.18
C LEU A 34 2.77 2.62 -14.87
N LEU A 35 1.66 2.65 -14.13
CA LEU A 35 0.36 3.09 -14.63
C LEU A 35 0.22 4.61 -14.59
N ALA A 36 0.63 5.22 -13.48
CA ALA A 36 0.46 6.65 -13.26
C ALA A 36 1.44 7.22 -12.23
N THR A 37 1.70 8.51 -12.35
CA THR A 37 2.24 9.34 -11.29
C THR A 37 1.10 10.22 -10.76
N LEU A 38 0.86 10.17 -9.46
CA LEU A 38 -0.25 10.82 -8.78
C LEU A 38 0.31 11.99 -7.95
N THR A 39 -0.20 13.18 -8.19
CA THR A 39 0.21 14.42 -7.50
C THR A 39 -0.98 15.17 -6.89
N SER A 40 -2.18 14.66 -7.11
CA SER A 40 -3.43 15.26 -6.63
C SER A 40 -4.47 14.19 -6.29
N TRP A 41 -5.48 14.57 -5.49
CA TRP A 41 -6.64 13.72 -5.26
C TRP A 41 -7.43 13.45 -6.55
N ALA A 42 -7.42 14.40 -7.50
CA ALA A 42 -8.06 14.19 -8.80
C ALA A 42 -7.37 13.07 -9.58
N ASP A 43 -6.01 13.03 -9.58
CA ASP A 43 -5.26 11.94 -10.20
C ASP A 43 -5.61 10.60 -9.54
N TYR A 44 -5.57 10.56 -8.19
CA TYR A 44 -5.86 9.35 -7.43
C TYR A 44 -7.23 8.77 -7.79
N TRP A 45 -8.29 9.57 -7.68
CA TRP A 45 -9.65 9.09 -7.94
C TRP A 45 -9.90 8.79 -9.41
N THR A 46 -9.28 9.52 -10.33
CA THR A 46 -9.36 9.22 -11.77
C THR A 46 -8.86 7.81 -12.06
N TRP A 47 -7.70 7.45 -11.51
CA TRP A 47 -7.14 6.11 -11.70
C TRP A 47 -7.88 5.03 -10.94
N MET A 48 -8.21 5.27 -9.68
CA MET A 48 -8.93 4.28 -8.87
C MET A 48 -10.33 3.98 -9.44
N ASN A 49 -11.01 4.97 -10.00
CA ASN A 49 -12.31 4.78 -10.66
C ASN A 49 -12.19 4.12 -12.05
N ALA A 50 -11.04 4.26 -12.72
CA ALA A 50 -10.78 3.61 -14.01
C ALA A 50 -10.49 2.11 -13.88
N ILE A 51 -9.97 1.66 -12.72
CA ILE A 51 -9.71 0.24 -12.45
C ILE A 51 -11.02 -0.43 -12.05
N SER A 52 -11.49 -1.38 -12.87
CA SER A 52 -12.68 -2.17 -12.54
C SER A 52 -12.45 -3.08 -11.32
N ASP A 53 -13.52 -3.52 -10.69
CA ASP A 53 -13.42 -4.46 -9.56
C ASP A 53 -12.77 -5.77 -9.98
N ALA A 54 -13.07 -6.29 -11.18
CA ALA A 54 -12.45 -7.48 -11.71
C ALA A 54 -10.93 -7.33 -11.93
N GLN A 55 -10.46 -6.15 -12.36
CA GLN A 55 -9.03 -5.86 -12.48
C GLN A 55 -8.38 -5.72 -11.10
N PHE A 56 -9.07 -5.09 -10.17
CA PHE A 56 -8.57 -4.93 -8.82
C PHE A 56 -8.44 -6.28 -8.10
N GLU A 57 -9.40 -7.18 -8.30
CA GLU A 57 -9.40 -8.54 -7.76
C GLU A 57 -8.27 -9.42 -8.29
N GLN A 58 -7.74 -9.13 -9.48
CA GLN A 58 -6.56 -9.81 -9.98
C GLN A 58 -5.33 -9.56 -9.08
N GLY A 59 -5.33 -8.47 -8.33
CA GLY A 59 -4.20 -8.06 -7.50
C GLY A 59 -3.06 -7.46 -8.30
N GLY A 60 -1.88 -7.37 -7.67
CA GLY A 60 -0.70 -6.85 -8.36
C GLY A 60 -0.61 -5.34 -8.44
N LEU A 61 -1.45 -4.59 -7.71
CA LEU A 61 -1.35 -3.14 -7.60
C LEU A 61 -0.43 -2.73 -6.46
N PHE A 62 0.44 -1.78 -6.75
CA PHE A 62 1.39 -1.18 -5.82
C PHE A 62 1.27 0.33 -5.87
N LEU A 63 1.02 0.96 -4.74
CA LEU A 63 1.11 2.41 -4.61
C LEU A 63 2.36 2.75 -3.81
N MET A 64 3.34 3.37 -4.45
CA MET A 64 4.64 3.66 -3.87
C MET A 64 4.90 5.17 -3.86
N LYS A 65 5.54 5.66 -2.81
CA LYS A 65 6.06 7.02 -2.78
C LYS A 65 7.11 7.20 -3.89
N ASP A 66 7.08 8.34 -4.57
CA ASP A 66 8.07 8.63 -5.62
C ASP A 66 9.50 8.53 -5.06
N GLY A 67 10.38 7.91 -5.81
CA GLY A 67 11.74 7.56 -5.36
C GLY A 67 11.88 6.15 -4.77
N PHE A 68 10.77 5.43 -4.54
CA PHE A 68 10.79 4.04 -4.06
C PHE A 68 10.23 3.09 -5.11
N GLN A 69 10.94 1.99 -5.32
CA GLN A 69 10.53 0.93 -6.25
C GLN A 69 9.60 -0.08 -5.56
N PRO A 70 8.66 -0.71 -6.28
CA PRO A 70 7.77 -1.73 -5.72
C PRO A 70 8.47 -3.10 -5.52
N ARG A 71 9.75 -3.08 -5.17
CA ARG A 71 10.60 -4.26 -4.94
C ARG A 71 11.29 -4.16 -3.59
N TYR A 72 11.11 -5.19 -2.77
CA TYR A 72 11.70 -5.20 -1.42
C TYR A 72 13.24 -5.32 -1.46
N GLU A 73 13.81 -5.94 -2.50
CA GLU A 73 15.27 -6.10 -2.67
C GLU A 73 15.96 -4.80 -3.13
N HIS A 74 15.19 -3.84 -3.65
CA HIS A 74 15.76 -2.59 -4.12
C HIS A 74 16.46 -1.85 -2.97
N PHE A 75 17.60 -1.22 -3.26
CA PHE A 75 18.41 -0.58 -2.22
C PHE A 75 17.65 0.47 -1.39
N THR A 76 16.60 1.08 -1.96
CA THR A 76 15.75 2.04 -1.23
C THR A 76 14.85 1.37 -0.19
N ASN A 77 14.55 0.07 -0.34
CA ASN A 77 13.57 -0.66 0.48
C ASN A 77 14.20 -1.68 1.41
N LYS A 78 15.41 -2.17 1.08
CA LYS A 78 16.01 -3.33 1.77
C LYS A 78 16.19 -3.16 3.28
N ARG A 79 16.31 -1.92 3.78
CA ARG A 79 16.39 -1.63 5.22
C ARG A 79 15.05 -1.61 5.92
N GLY A 80 13.98 -1.53 5.18
CA GLY A 80 12.62 -1.50 5.69
C GLY A 80 12.02 -2.89 5.88
N GLY A 81 10.71 -2.89 5.97
CA GLY A 81 9.89 -4.08 6.09
C GLY A 81 8.45 -3.79 5.70
N ALA A 82 7.57 -4.74 5.98
CA ALA A 82 6.15 -4.58 5.71
C ALA A 82 5.29 -5.12 6.85
N TYR A 83 4.30 -4.33 7.23
CA TYR A 83 3.14 -4.80 7.98
C TYR A 83 2.25 -5.60 7.03
N GLN A 84 1.81 -6.77 7.46
CA GLN A 84 0.96 -7.66 6.68
C GLN A 84 -0.38 -7.80 7.39
N ILE A 85 -1.44 -7.38 6.73
CA ILE A 85 -2.80 -7.38 7.25
C ILE A 85 -3.61 -8.32 6.38
N GLN A 86 -4.16 -9.37 6.99
CA GLN A 86 -5.03 -10.31 6.31
C GLN A 86 -6.48 -9.83 6.39
N ILE A 87 -7.15 -9.79 5.25
CA ILE A 87 -8.53 -9.33 5.08
C ILE A 87 -9.34 -10.48 4.50
N SER A 88 -10.52 -10.78 5.07
CA SER A 88 -11.42 -11.81 4.54
C SER A 88 -12.01 -11.40 3.19
N GLN A 89 -12.10 -12.33 2.24
CA GLN A 89 -12.83 -12.13 0.99
C GLN A 89 -14.35 -12.03 1.16
N LEU A 90 -14.89 -12.53 2.28
CA LEU A 90 -16.32 -12.47 2.57
C LEU A 90 -16.80 -11.05 2.93
N GLU A 91 -15.88 -10.18 3.29
CA GLU A 91 -16.14 -8.77 3.50
C GLU A 91 -15.74 -8.06 2.21
N ASP A 92 -16.68 -7.57 1.42
CA ASP A 92 -16.47 -6.80 0.16
C ASP A 92 -15.70 -5.48 0.36
N GLU A 93 -14.73 -5.47 1.28
CA GLU A 93 -14.05 -4.28 1.73
C GLU A 93 -12.59 -4.13 1.25
N TYR A 94 -12.09 -5.08 0.47
CA TYR A 94 -10.69 -5.05 0.04
C TYR A 94 -10.31 -3.76 -0.71
N ARG A 95 -11.22 -3.25 -1.55
CA ARG A 95 -11.01 -1.98 -2.28
C ARG A 95 -11.05 -0.79 -1.35
N LYS A 96 -12.04 -0.72 -0.48
CA LYS A 96 -12.12 0.31 0.56
C LYS A 96 -10.91 0.28 1.48
N THR A 97 -10.45 -0.91 1.83
CA THR A 97 -9.24 -1.08 2.64
C THR A 97 -8.01 -0.51 1.93
N PHE A 98 -7.85 -0.81 0.65
CA PHE A 98 -6.78 -0.22 -0.15
C PHE A 98 -6.84 1.31 -0.11
N ASP A 99 -8.03 1.90 -0.34
CA ASP A 99 -8.22 3.34 -0.33
C ASP A 99 -7.95 3.95 1.05
N TYR A 100 -8.41 3.35 2.15
CA TYR A 100 -8.14 3.85 3.50
C TYR A 100 -6.65 3.93 3.80
N TYR A 101 -5.90 2.88 3.49
CA TYR A 101 -4.46 2.87 3.68
C TYR A 101 -3.73 3.81 2.72
N ALA A 102 -4.20 3.95 1.48
CA ALA A 102 -3.65 4.92 0.52
C ALA A 102 -3.82 6.36 1.00
N ILE A 103 -5.03 6.71 1.42
CA ILE A 103 -5.35 8.05 1.92
C ILE A 103 -4.52 8.35 3.17
N ALA A 104 -4.49 7.44 4.14
CA ALA A 104 -3.71 7.60 5.36
C ALA A 104 -2.20 7.77 5.05
N MET A 105 -1.68 6.99 4.10
CA MET A 105 -0.28 7.06 3.68
C MET A 105 0.05 8.39 3.02
N ILE A 106 -0.79 8.86 2.10
CA ILE A 106 -0.62 10.15 1.42
C ILE A 106 -0.67 11.31 2.44
N LEU A 107 -1.53 11.21 3.45
CA LEU A 107 -1.64 12.20 4.52
C LEU A 107 -0.56 12.07 5.62
N GLY A 108 0.27 11.04 5.58
CA GLY A 108 1.25 10.76 6.62
C GLY A 108 0.64 10.29 7.96
N ALA A 109 -0.55 9.70 7.91
CA ALA A 109 -1.35 9.29 9.08
C ALA A 109 -1.48 7.76 9.22
N SER A 110 -0.57 6.99 8.62
CA SER A 110 -0.62 5.51 8.67
C SER A 110 -0.12 4.93 9.97
N THR A 111 0.72 5.66 10.69
CA THR A 111 1.43 5.18 11.90
C THR A 111 1.24 6.13 13.07
N ILE A 112 1.33 5.57 14.29
CA ILE A 112 1.26 6.33 15.53
C ILE A 112 2.54 7.15 15.71
N ASP A 113 3.71 6.52 15.51
CA ASP A 113 4.97 7.23 15.48
C ASP A 113 5.18 7.90 14.10
N SER A 114 5.16 9.20 14.07
CA SER A 114 5.35 10.00 12.85
C SER A 114 6.74 9.84 12.21
N ASN A 115 7.73 9.30 12.95
CA ASN A 115 9.06 8.98 12.41
C ASN A 115 9.07 7.66 11.64
N ASN A 116 8.10 6.79 11.86
CA ASN A 116 7.92 5.58 11.05
C ASN A 116 7.35 5.95 9.69
N LYS A 117 8.23 6.14 8.72
CA LYS A 117 7.86 6.60 7.38
C LYS A 117 7.34 5.44 6.54
N ILE A 118 6.07 5.51 6.18
CA ILE A 118 5.44 4.59 5.23
C ILE A 118 5.75 5.06 3.80
N ILE A 119 6.16 4.14 2.95
CA ILE A 119 6.63 4.42 1.59
C ILE A 119 5.80 3.76 0.51
N GLY A 120 4.88 2.90 0.88
CA GLY A 120 4.00 2.26 -0.08
C GLY A 120 3.14 1.19 0.53
N HIS A 121 2.20 0.72 -0.27
CA HIS A 121 1.42 -0.45 0.05
C HIS A 121 1.02 -1.23 -1.21
N THR A 122 0.68 -2.48 -1.02
CA THR A 122 0.17 -3.36 -2.07
C THR A 122 -0.89 -4.29 -1.51
N ILE A 123 -1.82 -4.71 -2.34
CA ILE A 123 -2.80 -5.74 -2.02
C ILE A 123 -2.58 -6.95 -2.92
N THR A 124 -2.61 -8.13 -2.34
CA THR A 124 -2.40 -9.40 -3.05
C THR A 124 -3.53 -10.36 -2.72
N LEU A 125 -4.21 -10.85 -3.77
CA LEU A 125 -5.24 -11.87 -3.64
C LEU A 125 -4.62 -13.22 -3.31
N LYS A 126 -5.20 -13.91 -2.32
CA LYS A 126 -5.00 -15.34 -2.03
C LYS A 126 -6.33 -16.06 -2.18
N ARG A 127 -6.32 -17.40 -2.15
CA ARG A 127 -7.53 -18.20 -2.42
C ARG A 127 -8.78 -17.80 -1.62
N LYS A 128 -8.61 -17.39 -0.35
CA LYS A 128 -9.73 -17.09 0.58
C LYS A 128 -9.62 -15.74 1.27
N PHE A 129 -8.56 -15.00 1.03
CA PHE A 129 -8.29 -13.73 1.69
C PHE A 129 -7.39 -12.85 0.85
N TYR A 130 -7.34 -11.59 1.19
CA TYR A 130 -6.35 -10.62 0.68
C TYR A 130 -5.28 -10.38 1.72
N ILE A 131 -4.07 -10.11 1.28
CA ILE A 131 -3.01 -9.58 2.12
C ILE A 131 -2.70 -8.17 1.67
N LEU A 132 -2.97 -7.22 2.54
CA LEU A 132 -2.45 -5.85 2.41
C LEU A 132 -1.07 -5.80 3.07
N LYS A 133 -0.08 -5.31 2.33
CA LYS A 133 1.26 -5.05 2.85
C LYS A 133 1.51 -3.55 2.85
N VAL A 134 1.84 -3.01 4.01
CA VAL A 134 2.18 -1.59 4.18
C VAL A 134 3.67 -1.50 4.49
N TRP A 135 4.42 -0.83 3.64
CA TRP A 135 5.88 -0.83 3.65
C TRP A 135 6.43 0.39 4.35
N ASN A 136 7.41 0.19 5.24
CA ASN A 136 8.14 1.27 5.88
C ASN A 136 9.64 1.26 5.51
N VAL A 137 10.33 2.36 5.84
CA VAL A 137 11.73 2.60 5.47
C VAL A 137 12.70 1.86 6.39
N ASP A 138 12.36 1.69 7.66
CA ASP A 138 13.29 1.23 8.69
C ASP A 138 12.69 0.14 9.57
N ALA A 139 13.12 -1.10 9.35
CA ALA A 139 12.70 -2.26 10.12
C ALA A 139 13.40 -2.36 11.49
N ALA A 140 14.58 -1.78 11.64
CA ALA A 140 15.34 -1.88 12.88
C ALA A 140 14.69 -1.06 14.00
N SER A 141 14.14 0.11 13.65
CA SER A 141 13.53 1.03 14.62
C SER A 141 12.02 0.91 14.70
N TYR A 142 11.35 0.46 13.62
CA TYR A 142 9.88 0.52 13.46
C TYR A 142 9.30 -0.82 13.00
N ASN A 143 9.39 -1.83 13.85
CA ASN A 143 8.87 -3.17 13.58
C ASN A 143 7.70 -3.59 14.49
N LYS A 144 7.16 -2.67 15.27
CA LYS A 144 6.06 -2.97 16.21
C LYS A 144 4.73 -2.94 15.47
N ILE A 145 4.01 -4.04 15.51
CA ILE A 145 2.68 -4.17 14.90
C ILE A 145 1.64 -3.21 15.48
N THR A 146 1.86 -2.70 16.68
CA THR A 146 0.99 -1.73 17.35
C THR A 146 1.18 -0.31 16.86
N ASP A 147 2.22 -0.04 16.05
CA ASP A 147 2.47 1.30 15.52
C ASP A 147 1.61 1.60 14.28
N ILE A 148 1.20 0.59 13.51
CA ILE A 148 0.33 0.82 12.36
C ILE A 148 -1.12 1.04 12.78
N HIS A 149 -1.76 2.06 12.23
CA HIS A 149 -3.19 2.28 12.43
C HIS A 149 -4.03 1.20 11.75
N ASN A 150 -5.06 0.77 12.44
CA ASN A 150 -5.96 -0.28 12.01
C ASN A 150 -7.23 0.36 11.45
N PHE A 151 -7.33 0.48 10.12
CA PHE A 151 -8.50 1.06 9.44
C PHE A 151 -9.56 0.01 9.12
N VAL A 152 -9.22 -1.27 9.27
CA VAL A 152 -10.14 -2.40 9.07
C VAL A 152 -9.94 -3.40 10.19
N LYS A 153 -10.96 -4.21 10.45
CA LYS A 153 -10.85 -5.31 11.40
C LYS A 153 -10.10 -6.47 10.72
N PRO A 154 -8.86 -6.77 11.08
CA PRO A 154 -8.14 -7.89 10.49
C PRO A 154 -8.79 -9.21 10.89
N THR A 155 -8.78 -10.19 9.99
CA THR A 155 -9.25 -11.56 10.30
C THR A 155 -8.28 -12.33 11.21
N THR A 156 -7.03 -11.88 11.21
CA THR A 156 -5.95 -12.43 12.03
C THR A 156 -5.11 -11.30 12.61
N SER A 157 -4.13 -11.62 13.44
CA SER A 157 -3.16 -10.64 13.92
C SER A 157 -2.35 -10.06 12.76
N ILE A 158 -2.03 -8.76 12.87
CA ILE A 158 -1.08 -8.11 11.98
C ILE A 158 0.30 -8.74 12.21
N LEU A 159 1.02 -9.02 11.12
CA LEU A 159 2.40 -9.49 11.16
C LEU A 159 3.32 -8.40 10.62
N TYR A 160 4.54 -8.35 11.13
CA TYR A 160 5.59 -7.52 10.55
C TYR A 160 6.73 -8.41 10.05
N ALA A 161 7.23 -8.13 8.86
CA ALA A 161 8.36 -8.85 8.31
C ALA A 161 9.37 -7.87 7.69
N PRO A 162 10.63 -7.86 8.19
CA PRO A 162 11.70 -7.08 7.59
C PRO A 162 12.02 -7.59 6.19
N HIS A 163 12.52 -6.71 5.32
CA HIS A 163 12.90 -7.09 3.95
C HIS A 163 14.23 -7.85 3.91
N ILE A 164 15.16 -7.56 4.82
CA ILE A 164 16.41 -8.33 4.96
C ILE A 164 16.12 -9.64 5.69
N GLY A 165 16.69 -10.74 5.19
CA GLY A 165 16.55 -12.07 5.80
C GLY A 165 15.30 -12.84 5.38
N ARG A 166 14.51 -12.32 4.44
CA ARG A 166 13.48 -13.12 3.79
C ARG A 166 14.11 -14.09 2.80
N ASN A 167 14.12 -15.37 3.16
CA ASN A 167 14.31 -16.42 2.18
C ASN A 167 12.97 -16.60 1.46
N TYR A 168 12.90 -16.14 0.23
CA TYR A 168 11.81 -16.49 -0.67
C TYR A 168 12.18 -17.80 -1.34
N SER A 169 11.69 -18.88 -0.78
CA SER A 169 11.62 -20.16 -1.47
C SER A 169 10.32 -20.24 -2.26
#